data_eb2447bd0928570e45dc1eb08bec3a4b
#
_entry.id   eb2447bd0928570e45dc1eb08bec3a4b
#
_cell.length_a   1.000
_cell.length_b   1.000
_cell.length_c   1.000
_cell.angle_alpha   90.00
_cell.angle_beta   90.00
_cell.angle_gamma   90.00
#
_symmetry.space_group_name_H-M   'P 1'
#
loop_
_entity.id
_entity.type
_entity.pdbx_description
1 polymer ?
#
loop_
_entity_poly.entity_id
_entity_poly.type
_entity_poly.pdbx_seq_one_letter_code
_entity_poly.pdbx_strand_id
1 'polypeptide(L)'
;MMPLTEIDRLKQTVAGSWDSPVADQVAARWGYPAGIARWWRSSASHVFVLDGDGGRRFLRFVPDAYRGRSDVAAAVRLMARLSRGGSAVVRPVASESGALTVTVPTRIGAMHAMMVEAAPGEEADIADLTESRARRWGEALARLHRDACGLGAGLGESFGELPGIAGLFAGDTALVEATLTLAGWMGSLPRDGNHWGVVHGDFELDNLAWEGDRPVAFDFDEAAVSWFAADIAYAVRDMADSTGHTAGGHRARFGAFIAGYRSLRPLDDQDLGRLPLFAGLHAAASLVRITRALGDPGREEPRWLAELRGKLTEKARAHRQLVIHAGARAG
;
A
#
# COMPACT_ATOMS: atom_id res chain seq x y z
N MET A 1 1.40 4.38 -6.54
CA MET A 1 2.78 4.65 -7.04
C MET A 1 2.85 6.07 -7.56
N MET A 2 3.90 6.84 -7.19
CA MET A 2 4.15 8.19 -7.72
C MET A 2 4.54 8.14 -9.21
N PRO A 3 4.32 9.24 -9.97
CA PRO A 3 4.88 9.40 -11.32
C PRO A 3 6.40 9.17 -11.32
N LEU A 4 6.91 8.47 -12.33
CA LEU A 4 8.34 8.20 -12.46
C LEU A 4 9.16 9.50 -12.53
N THR A 5 8.59 10.55 -13.09
CA THR A 5 9.19 11.89 -13.13
C THR A 5 9.41 12.48 -11.73
N GLU A 6 8.50 12.26 -10.79
CA GLU A 6 8.66 12.74 -9.41
C GLU A 6 9.71 11.91 -8.65
N ILE A 7 9.77 10.59 -8.92
CA ILE A 7 10.81 9.73 -8.35
C ILE A 7 12.19 10.16 -8.86
N ASP A 8 12.33 10.40 -10.16
CA ASP A 8 13.59 10.86 -10.76
C ASP A 8 13.99 12.24 -10.25
N ARG A 9 13.04 13.18 -10.16
CA ARG A 9 13.27 14.53 -9.65
C ARG A 9 13.87 14.54 -8.25
N LEU A 10 13.38 13.70 -7.35
CA LEU A 10 14.01 13.55 -6.04
C LEU A 10 15.36 12.85 -6.17
N LYS A 11 15.45 11.75 -6.93
CA LYS A 11 16.68 10.96 -7.05
C LYS A 11 17.84 11.80 -7.54
N GLN A 12 17.62 12.76 -8.41
CA GLN A 12 18.63 13.74 -8.86
C GLN A 12 19.16 14.65 -7.73
N THR A 13 18.47 14.70 -6.58
CA THR A 13 18.93 15.46 -5.40
C THR A 13 19.71 14.60 -4.41
N VAL A 14 19.71 13.27 -4.61
CA VAL A 14 20.38 12.31 -3.71
C VAL A 14 21.86 12.23 -4.07
N ALA A 15 22.72 12.52 -3.11
CA ALA A 15 24.16 12.45 -3.27
C ALA A 15 24.69 11.01 -3.20
N GLY A 16 25.96 10.80 -3.50
CA GLY A 16 26.62 9.51 -3.38
C GLY A 16 26.64 8.93 -1.95
N SER A 17 26.51 9.77 -0.95
CA SER A 17 26.34 9.43 0.49
C SER A 17 24.88 9.09 0.87
N TRP A 18 23.97 9.04 -0.09
CA TRP A 18 22.53 8.76 0.08
C TRP A 18 21.73 9.83 0.83
N ASP A 19 22.31 10.99 1.13
CA ASP A 19 21.63 12.16 1.66
C ASP A 19 21.04 13.03 0.56
N SER A 20 20.11 13.90 0.93
CA SER A 20 19.46 14.83 0.00
C SER A 20 19.12 16.14 0.72
N PRO A 21 19.50 17.31 0.17
CA PRO A 21 19.08 18.58 0.72
C PRO A 21 17.57 18.79 0.83
N VAL A 22 16.80 18.07 0.01
CA VAL A 22 15.33 18.08 0.10
C VAL A 22 14.88 17.31 1.35
N ALA A 23 15.45 16.12 1.58
CA ALA A 23 15.14 15.34 2.78
C ALA A 23 15.61 16.05 4.06
N ASP A 24 16.76 16.69 4.05
CA ASP A 24 17.29 17.48 5.16
C ASP A 24 16.34 18.63 5.53
N GLN A 25 15.84 19.36 4.53
CA GLN A 25 14.86 20.44 4.76
C GLN A 25 13.55 19.91 5.36
N VAL A 26 13.11 18.71 4.99
CA VAL A 26 11.94 18.06 5.56
C VAL A 26 12.23 17.54 6.96
N ALA A 27 13.36 16.84 7.18
CA ALA A 27 13.78 16.26 8.46
C ALA A 27 14.00 17.32 9.55
N ALA A 28 14.41 18.54 9.17
CA ALA A 28 14.55 19.68 10.06
C ALA A 28 13.25 20.04 10.80
N ARG A 29 12.07 19.63 10.30
CA ARG A 29 10.79 19.82 11.01
C ARG A 29 10.65 18.94 12.26
N TRP A 30 11.49 17.94 12.39
CA TRP A 30 11.62 17.05 13.56
C TRP A 30 12.94 17.25 14.32
N GLY A 31 13.62 18.39 14.07
CA GLY A 31 14.86 18.75 14.77
C GLY A 31 16.11 17.99 14.31
N TYR A 32 16.04 17.26 13.19
CA TYR A 32 17.23 16.56 12.68
C TYR A 32 18.16 17.50 11.90
N PRO A 33 19.47 17.46 12.18
CA PRO A 33 20.44 18.22 11.41
C PRO A 33 20.59 17.68 9.97
N ALA A 34 21.09 18.53 9.08
CA ALA A 34 21.36 18.14 7.70
C ALA A 34 22.36 16.97 7.63
N GLY A 35 22.19 16.13 6.63
CA GLY A 35 23.05 14.99 6.36
C GLY A 35 22.80 13.75 7.22
N ILE A 36 21.74 13.71 8.04
CA ILE A 36 21.37 12.52 8.83
C ILE A 36 20.41 11.62 8.04
N ALA A 37 19.47 12.21 7.29
CA ALA A 37 18.48 11.45 6.52
C ALA A 37 19.15 10.74 5.35
N ARG A 38 19.03 9.40 5.30
CA ARG A 38 19.57 8.56 4.21
C ARG A 38 18.44 8.03 3.36
N TRP A 39 18.57 8.18 2.04
CA TRP A 39 17.58 7.66 1.08
C TRP A 39 17.45 6.14 1.22
N TRP A 40 16.23 5.67 1.38
CA TRP A 40 15.90 4.27 1.48
C TRP A 40 15.25 3.77 0.18
N ARG A 41 14.11 4.34 -0.18
CA ARG A 41 13.37 4.00 -1.41
C ARG A 41 12.44 5.13 -1.84
N SER A 42 11.95 5.04 -3.09
CA SER A 42 10.85 5.86 -3.59
C SER A 42 9.88 4.98 -4.38
N SER A 43 8.60 5.02 -4.03
CA SER A 43 7.52 4.25 -4.67
C SER A 43 6.19 5.01 -4.59
N ALA A 44 5.35 4.75 -3.59
CA ALA A 44 4.16 5.54 -3.26
C ALA A 44 4.53 6.81 -2.48
N SER A 45 5.65 6.79 -1.76
CA SER A 45 6.26 7.92 -1.08
C SER A 45 7.79 7.89 -1.22
N HIS A 46 8.44 9.03 -1.01
CA HIS A 46 9.89 9.07 -0.78
C HIS A 46 10.15 8.70 0.66
N VAL A 47 11.03 7.74 0.90
CA VAL A 47 11.35 7.21 2.22
C VAL A 47 12.83 7.40 2.52
N PHE A 48 13.13 8.03 3.65
CA PHE A 48 14.45 8.19 4.19
C PHE A 48 14.53 7.59 5.59
N VAL A 49 15.64 6.94 5.90
CA VAL A 49 15.92 6.40 7.22
C VAL A 49 16.78 7.39 8.01
N LEU A 50 16.46 7.54 9.30
CA LEU A 50 17.18 8.35 10.25
C LEU A 50 17.50 7.48 11.46
N ASP A 51 18.79 7.36 11.76
CA ASP A 51 19.26 6.73 12.99
C ASP A 51 19.66 7.83 14.00
N GLY A 52 19.25 7.69 15.25
CA GLY A 52 19.53 8.66 16.31
C GLY A 52 19.30 8.08 17.70
N ASP A 53 19.54 8.86 18.75
CA ASP A 53 19.41 8.44 20.16
C ASP A 53 18.00 7.95 20.53
N GLY A 54 16.99 8.38 19.79
CA GLY A 54 15.60 7.93 19.94
C GLY A 54 15.24 6.66 19.13
N GLY A 55 16.24 5.94 18.60
CA GLY A 55 16.06 4.78 17.74
C GLY A 55 15.91 5.15 16.25
N ARG A 56 15.73 4.12 15.43
CA ARG A 56 15.53 4.29 13.98
C ARG A 56 14.16 4.85 13.68
N ARG A 57 14.09 5.79 12.73
CA ARG A 57 12.85 6.41 12.25
C ARG A 57 12.84 6.44 10.72
N PHE A 58 11.63 6.48 10.16
CA PHE A 58 11.42 6.65 8.73
C PHE A 58 10.69 7.96 8.47
N LEU A 59 11.35 8.84 7.73
CA LEU A 59 10.76 10.05 7.18
C LEU A 59 10.13 9.69 5.84
N ARG A 60 8.83 9.98 5.70
CA ARG A 60 8.07 9.73 4.47
C ARG A 60 7.47 11.04 3.99
N PHE A 61 7.62 11.32 2.71
CA PHE A 61 7.01 12.52 2.12
C PHE A 61 6.63 12.31 0.66
N VAL A 62 5.64 13.06 0.22
CA VAL A 62 5.08 12.99 -1.13
C VAL A 62 4.90 14.40 -1.69
N PRO A 63 5.05 14.61 -3.02
CA PRO A 63 4.70 15.87 -3.66
C PRO A 63 3.21 16.18 -3.52
N ASP A 64 2.85 17.44 -3.25
CA ASP A 64 1.47 17.93 -3.21
C ASP A 64 0.71 17.63 -4.53
N ALA A 65 1.41 17.72 -5.65
CA ALA A 65 0.85 17.39 -6.97
C ALA A 65 0.47 15.90 -7.14
N TYR A 66 1.01 15.01 -6.32
CA TYR A 66 0.69 13.58 -6.37
C TYR A 66 -0.37 13.16 -5.36
N ARG A 67 -0.25 13.62 -4.11
CA ARG A 67 -1.17 13.27 -3.01
C ARG A 67 -1.37 14.47 -2.11
N GLY A 68 -2.64 14.81 -1.89
CA GLY A 68 -3.01 15.97 -1.09
C GLY A 68 -2.70 15.81 0.41
N ARG A 69 -2.55 16.95 1.09
CA ARG A 69 -2.31 16.99 2.54
C ARG A 69 -3.37 16.26 3.34
N SER A 70 -4.66 16.35 2.92
CA SER A 70 -5.79 15.68 3.58
C SER A 70 -5.62 14.18 3.65
N ASP A 71 -5.14 13.57 2.55
CA ASP A 71 -5.02 12.12 2.42
C ASP A 71 -3.87 11.60 3.28
N VAL A 72 -2.71 12.28 3.25
CA VAL A 72 -1.58 11.97 4.14
C VAL A 72 -2.00 12.09 5.60
N ALA A 73 -2.72 13.18 5.96
CA ALA A 73 -3.17 13.40 7.32
C ALA A 73 -4.21 12.35 7.77
N ALA A 74 -5.07 11.85 6.87
CA ALA A 74 -6.04 10.80 7.21
C ALA A 74 -5.34 9.48 7.55
N ALA A 75 -4.38 9.03 6.75
CA ALA A 75 -3.58 7.83 7.01
C ALA A 75 -2.81 7.94 8.35
N VAL A 76 -2.19 9.10 8.60
CA VAL A 76 -1.44 9.33 9.85
C VAL A 76 -2.36 9.36 11.08
N ARG A 77 -3.57 9.96 10.96
CA ARG A 77 -4.56 9.92 12.05
C ARG A 77 -5.02 8.50 12.35
N LEU A 78 -5.23 7.67 11.33
CA LEU A 78 -5.56 6.25 11.50
C LEU A 78 -4.46 5.53 12.27
N MET A 79 -3.20 5.59 11.80
CA MET A 79 -2.05 5.01 12.51
C MET A 79 -1.97 5.46 13.97
N ALA A 80 -2.09 6.77 14.21
CA ALA A 80 -1.99 7.34 15.56
C ALA A 80 -3.11 6.85 16.49
N ARG A 81 -4.30 6.59 15.97
CA ARG A 81 -5.42 6.05 16.75
C ARG A 81 -5.24 4.56 17.03
N LEU A 82 -4.85 3.79 16.01
CA LEU A 82 -4.57 2.36 16.14
C LEU A 82 -3.44 2.09 17.15
N SER A 83 -2.31 2.79 17.02
CA SER A 83 -1.16 2.60 17.91
C SER A 83 -1.48 3.00 19.36
N ARG A 84 -2.23 4.09 19.58
CA ARG A 84 -2.70 4.49 20.92
C ARG A 84 -3.71 3.50 21.51
N GLY A 85 -4.51 2.85 20.67
CA GLY A 85 -5.44 1.77 21.06
C GLY A 85 -4.74 0.44 21.36
N GLY A 86 -3.41 0.36 21.21
CA GLY A 86 -2.64 -0.87 21.49
C GLY A 86 -2.57 -1.83 20.31
N SER A 87 -3.05 -1.46 19.12
CA SER A 87 -2.87 -2.25 17.91
C SER A 87 -1.39 -2.33 17.54
N ALA A 88 -0.97 -3.47 16.98
CA ALA A 88 0.42 -3.70 16.55
C ALA A 88 0.71 -2.98 15.22
N VAL A 89 0.85 -1.66 15.30
CA VAL A 89 1.19 -0.78 14.17
C VAL A 89 2.25 0.22 14.60
N VAL A 90 3.04 0.69 13.64
CA VAL A 90 4.07 1.72 13.90
C VAL A 90 3.44 3.02 14.41
N ARG A 91 4.21 3.76 15.22
CA ARG A 91 3.76 5.04 15.79
C ARG A 91 4.24 6.22 14.96
N PRO A 92 3.33 7.14 14.58
CA PRO A 92 3.74 8.44 14.06
C PRO A 92 4.46 9.26 15.12
N VAL A 93 5.51 9.95 14.69
CA VAL A 93 6.32 10.85 15.52
C VAL A 93 5.89 12.28 15.26
N ALA A 94 5.57 13.03 16.31
CA ALA A 94 5.24 14.44 16.20
C ALA A 94 6.47 15.28 15.82
N SER A 95 6.27 16.27 14.95
CA SER A 95 7.28 17.30 14.65
C SER A 95 7.52 18.20 15.85
N GLU A 96 8.52 19.09 15.79
CA GLU A 96 8.78 20.09 16.84
C GLU A 96 7.58 21.01 17.13
N SER A 97 6.71 21.22 16.14
CA SER A 97 5.46 21.96 16.33
C SER A 97 4.33 21.13 16.95
N GLY A 98 4.54 19.86 17.27
CA GLY A 98 3.55 18.94 17.78
C GLY A 98 2.62 18.32 16.68
N ALA A 99 2.80 18.68 15.42
CA ALA A 99 2.01 18.14 14.31
C ALA A 99 2.52 16.78 13.86
N LEU A 100 1.60 15.84 13.56
CA LEU A 100 1.96 14.52 13.01
C LEU A 100 2.24 14.56 11.50
N THR A 101 1.76 15.60 10.81
CA THR A 101 2.01 15.85 9.38
C THR A 101 2.41 17.29 9.17
N VAL A 102 3.36 17.54 8.29
CA VAL A 102 3.80 18.88 7.93
C VAL A 102 3.81 19.06 6.42
N THR A 103 3.62 20.30 5.96
CA THR A 103 3.86 20.69 4.57
C THR A 103 5.12 21.53 4.52
N VAL A 104 6.06 21.13 3.68
CA VAL A 104 7.36 21.80 3.55
C VAL A 104 7.55 22.26 2.11
N PRO A 105 7.70 23.57 1.85
CA PRO A 105 8.12 24.04 0.55
C PRO A 105 9.59 23.64 0.34
N THR A 106 9.89 23.03 -0.81
CA THR A 106 11.24 22.61 -1.19
C THR A 106 11.57 23.12 -2.59
N ARG A 107 12.85 23.01 -2.98
CA ARG A 107 13.29 23.39 -4.32
C ARG A 107 12.67 22.56 -5.46
N ILE A 108 12.08 21.40 -5.15
CA ILE A 108 11.39 20.53 -6.10
C ILE A 108 9.86 20.54 -5.93
N GLY A 109 9.30 21.48 -5.16
CA GLY A 109 7.88 21.64 -4.92
C GLY A 109 7.52 21.46 -3.45
N ALA A 110 6.24 21.67 -3.13
CA ALA A 110 5.73 21.43 -1.78
C ALA A 110 5.62 19.93 -1.51
N MET A 111 6.07 19.51 -0.31
CA MET A 111 6.04 18.13 0.15
C MET A 111 5.16 17.98 1.39
N HIS A 112 4.28 16.99 1.39
CA HIS A 112 3.56 16.58 2.59
C HIS A 112 4.31 15.43 3.24
N ALA A 113 4.67 15.60 4.50
CA ALA A 113 5.56 14.69 5.20
C ALA A 113 4.99 14.20 6.53
N MET A 114 5.39 13.00 6.89
CA MET A 114 5.22 12.37 8.20
C MET A 114 6.52 11.66 8.60
N MET A 115 6.65 11.39 9.89
CA MET A 115 7.71 10.53 10.43
C MET A 115 7.09 9.44 11.27
N VAL A 116 7.63 8.23 11.18
CA VAL A 116 7.20 7.07 11.97
C VAL A 116 8.40 6.42 12.66
N GLU A 117 8.16 5.79 13.80
CA GLU A 117 9.14 4.89 14.41
C GLU A 117 9.34 3.67 13.50
N ALA A 118 10.56 3.09 13.52
CA ALA A 118 10.77 1.81 12.87
C ALA A 118 9.92 0.72 13.56
N ALA A 119 9.32 -0.17 12.76
CA ALA A 119 8.70 -1.37 13.31
C ALA A 119 9.79 -2.24 13.96
N PRO A 120 9.53 -2.78 15.16
CA PRO A 120 10.46 -3.72 15.78
C PRO A 120 10.42 -5.08 15.04
N GLY A 121 11.57 -5.76 15.03
CA GLY A 121 11.67 -7.10 14.46
C GLY A 121 12.19 -7.13 13.02
N GLU A 122 11.97 -8.23 12.34
CA GLU A 122 12.53 -8.54 11.02
C GLU A 122 11.43 -8.74 9.97
N GLU A 123 11.74 -8.48 8.71
CA GLU A 123 10.86 -8.81 7.59
C GLU A 123 10.80 -10.35 7.42
N ALA A 124 9.69 -10.85 6.87
CA ALA A 124 9.52 -12.28 6.57
C ALA A 124 9.26 -12.47 5.07
N ASP A 125 9.98 -13.41 4.47
CA ASP A 125 9.74 -13.83 3.09
C ASP A 125 8.63 -14.90 3.04
N ILE A 126 7.86 -14.92 1.95
CA ILE A 126 6.83 -15.94 1.69
C ILE A 126 7.42 -17.35 1.66
N ALA A 127 8.69 -17.51 1.24
CA ALA A 127 9.38 -18.81 1.21
C ALA A 127 9.56 -19.38 2.62
N ASP A 128 9.84 -18.52 3.62
CA ASP A 128 10.12 -18.90 5.00
C ASP A 128 8.88 -18.83 5.90
N LEU A 129 7.71 -18.46 5.35
CA LEU A 129 6.47 -18.32 6.10
C LEU A 129 5.97 -19.68 6.59
N THR A 130 5.96 -19.91 7.91
CA THR A 130 5.36 -21.09 8.53
C THR A 130 3.84 -20.95 8.63
N GLU A 131 3.12 -22.08 8.80
CA GLU A 131 1.67 -22.05 9.04
C GLU A 131 1.32 -21.28 10.33
N SER A 132 2.16 -21.38 11.38
CA SER A 132 1.98 -20.61 12.62
C SER A 132 2.03 -19.10 12.34
N ARG A 133 3.04 -18.63 11.61
CA ARG A 133 3.15 -17.21 11.24
C ARG A 133 2.01 -16.79 10.30
N ALA A 134 1.64 -17.63 9.34
CA ALA A 134 0.50 -17.36 8.45
C ALA A 134 -0.80 -17.19 9.26
N ARG A 135 -1.04 -18.02 10.28
CA ARG A 135 -2.16 -17.86 11.20
C ARG A 135 -2.10 -16.53 11.95
N ARG A 136 -0.93 -16.16 12.50
CA ARG A 136 -0.73 -14.86 13.20
C ARG A 136 -0.94 -13.66 12.26
N TRP A 137 -0.55 -13.79 11.01
CA TRP A 137 -0.80 -12.77 9.98
C TRP A 137 -2.30 -12.53 9.76
N GLY A 138 -3.09 -13.61 9.59
CA GLY A 138 -4.54 -13.51 9.48
C GLY A 138 -5.19 -12.92 10.75
N GLU A 139 -4.74 -13.34 11.95
CA GLU A 139 -5.20 -12.75 13.22
C GLU A 139 -4.90 -11.24 13.29
N ALA A 140 -3.71 -10.81 12.83
CA ALA A 140 -3.31 -9.41 12.86
C ALA A 140 -4.19 -8.54 11.93
N LEU A 141 -4.49 -9.03 10.72
CA LEU A 141 -5.38 -8.34 9.80
C LEU A 141 -6.80 -8.22 10.38
N ALA A 142 -7.34 -9.31 10.94
CA ALA A 142 -8.65 -9.31 11.58
C ALA A 142 -8.73 -8.32 12.77
N ARG A 143 -7.66 -8.23 13.57
CA ARG A 143 -7.55 -7.23 14.65
C ARG A 143 -7.54 -5.81 14.10
N LEU A 144 -6.76 -5.54 13.05
CA LEU A 144 -6.73 -4.22 12.41
C LEU A 144 -8.12 -3.81 11.94
N HIS A 145 -8.84 -4.68 11.23
CA HIS A 145 -10.21 -4.40 10.77
C HIS A 145 -11.18 -4.12 11.94
N ARG A 146 -11.04 -4.86 13.05
CA ARG A 146 -11.85 -4.62 14.25
C ARG A 146 -11.51 -3.31 14.92
N ASP A 147 -10.22 -3.07 15.15
CA ASP A 147 -9.72 -1.92 15.92
C ASP A 147 -9.85 -0.60 15.13
N ALA A 148 -9.91 -0.69 13.80
CA ALA A 148 -10.14 0.44 12.90
C ALA A 148 -11.63 0.80 12.72
N CYS A 149 -12.55 0.06 13.34
CA CYS A 149 -13.99 0.35 13.27
C CYS A 149 -14.28 1.80 13.70
N GLY A 150 -14.99 2.55 12.86
CA GLY A 150 -15.32 3.96 13.11
C GLY A 150 -14.17 4.96 12.90
N LEU A 151 -12.98 4.52 12.47
CA LEU A 151 -11.82 5.38 12.28
C LEU A 151 -11.62 5.88 10.83
N GLY A 152 -12.56 5.63 9.92
CA GLY A 152 -12.44 5.95 8.49
C GLY A 152 -12.57 7.42 8.10
N ALA A 153 -12.73 8.34 9.05
CA ALA A 153 -12.94 9.76 8.74
C ALA A 153 -11.78 10.36 7.93
N GLY A 154 -12.12 10.82 6.72
CA GLY A 154 -11.18 11.42 5.78
C GLY A 154 -10.38 10.45 4.91
N LEU A 155 -10.58 9.13 5.07
CA LEU A 155 -10.09 8.12 4.11
C LEU A 155 -11.01 8.08 2.89
N GLY A 156 -10.42 7.88 1.71
CA GLY A 156 -11.16 7.59 0.48
C GLY A 156 -11.69 6.15 0.46
N GLU A 157 -12.58 5.86 -0.50
CA GLU A 157 -12.96 4.49 -0.82
C GLU A 157 -11.94 3.86 -1.78
N SER A 158 -11.67 2.56 -1.62
CA SER A 158 -10.87 1.80 -2.58
C SER A 158 -11.52 1.77 -3.97
N PHE A 159 -10.70 1.57 -4.99
CA PHE A 159 -11.15 1.42 -6.38
C PHE A 159 -11.79 2.68 -7.02
N GLY A 160 -11.64 3.84 -6.40
CA GLY A 160 -12.13 5.12 -6.93
C GLY A 160 -11.52 5.52 -8.29
N GLU A 161 -10.38 4.94 -8.67
CA GLU A 161 -9.72 5.14 -9.94
C GLU A 161 -10.28 4.34 -11.11
N LEU A 162 -11.08 3.28 -10.87
CA LEU A 162 -11.60 2.38 -11.92
C LEU A 162 -12.38 3.09 -13.05
N PRO A 163 -13.17 4.14 -12.80
CA PRO A 163 -13.82 4.89 -13.88
C PRO A 163 -12.84 5.45 -14.92
N GLY A 164 -11.58 5.66 -14.54
CA GLY A 164 -10.53 6.14 -15.46
C GLY A 164 -10.07 5.10 -16.47
N ILE A 165 -10.42 3.81 -16.31
CA ILE A 165 -9.95 2.72 -17.19
C ILE A 165 -10.36 2.94 -18.64
N ALA A 166 -11.61 3.35 -18.88
CA ALA A 166 -12.15 3.55 -20.23
C ALA A 166 -11.40 4.63 -21.01
N GLY A 167 -11.01 5.73 -20.34
CA GLY A 167 -10.25 6.79 -20.98
C GLY A 167 -8.79 6.41 -21.24
N LEU A 168 -8.15 5.70 -20.31
CA LEU A 168 -6.75 5.31 -20.41
C LEU A 168 -6.52 4.14 -21.38
N PHE A 169 -7.50 3.27 -21.56
CA PHE A 169 -7.40 2.04 -22.34
C PHE A 169 -8.49 1.92 -23.42
N ALA A 170 -8.92 3.04 -24.01
CA ALA A 170 -10.01 3.07 -25.01
C ALA A 170 -9.80 2.09 -26.19
N GLY A 171 -8.55 1.78 -26.55
CA GLY A 171 -8.21 0.81 -27.60
C GLY A 171 -8.21 -0.66 -27.16
N ASP A 172 -8.42 -0.95 -25.88
CA ASP A 172 -8.43 -2.30 -25.31
C ASP A 172 -9.84 -2.66 -24.80
N THR A 173 -10.74 -2.94 -25.74
CA THR A 173 -12.16 -3.22 -25.45
C THR A 173 -12.33 -4.35 -24.44
N ALA A 174 -11.55 -5.43 -24.57
CA ALA A 174 -11.63 -6.58 -23.67
C ALA A 174 -11.29 -6.22 -22.21
N LEU A 175 -10.26 -5.38 -22.01
CA LEU A 175 -9.90 -4.90 -20.67
C LEU A 175 -10.97 -3.97 -20.09
N VAL A 176 -11.49 -3.06 -20.90
CA VAL A 176 -12.53 -2.11 -20.47
C VAL A 176 -13.80 -2.86 -20.08
N GLU A 177 -14.31 -3.77 -20.92
CA GLU A 177 -15.51 -4.57 -20.65
C GLU A 177 -15.33 -5.43 -19.39
N ALA A 178 -14.22 -6.13 -19.24
CA ALA A 178 -13.92 -6.92 -18.05
C ALA A 178 -13.90 -6.06 -16.77
N THR A 179 -13.32 -4.86 -16.84
CA THR A 179 -13.28 -3.93 -15.69
C THR A 179 -14.68 -3.42 -15.34
N LEU A 180 -15.50 -3.07 -16.33
CA LEU A 180 -16.87 -2.62 -16.10
C LEU A 180 -17.74 -3.73 -15.50
N THR A 181 -17.57 -4.98 -15.95
CA THR A 181 -18.23 -6.15 -15.38
C THR A 181 -17.85 -6.34 -13.91
N LEU A 182 -16.56 -6.28 -13.59
CA LEU A 182 -16.08 -6.35 -12.21
C LEU A 182 -16.60 -5.19 -11.34
N ALA A 183 -16.63 -3.97 -11.88
CA ALA A 183 -17.17 -2.82 -11.17
C ALA A 183 -18.68 -2.95 -10.90
N GLY A 184 -19.44 -3.48 -11.87
CA GLY A 184 -20.85 -3.79 -11.70
C GLY A 184 -21.10 -4.85 -10.62
N TRP A 185 -20.33 -5.94 -10.64
CA TRP A 185 -20.34 -6.97 -9.60
C TRP A 185 -20.01 -6.36 -8.22
N MET A 186 -18.94 -5.58 -8.12
CA MET A 186 -18.54 -4.91 -6.88
C MET A 186 -19.66 -4.03 -6.32
N GLY A 187 -20.40 -3.32 -7.18
CA GLY A 187 -21.51 -2.45 -6.78
C GLY A 187 -22.70 -3.22 -6.17
N SER A 188 -22.80 -4.54 -6.38
CA SER A 188 -23.83 -5.40 -5.80
C SER A 188 -23.48 -5.98 -4.43
N LEU A 189 -22.24 -5.77 -3.94
CA LEU A 189 -21.78 -6.36 -2.70
C LEU A 189 -22.31 -5.61 -1.46
N PRO A 190 -22.53 -6.33 -0.34
CA PRO A 190 -23.00 -5.73 0.90
C PRO A 190 -21.95 -4.77 1.47
N ARG A 191 -22.42 -3.66 2.08
CA ARG A 191 -21.59 -2.65 2.76
C ARG A 191 -21.97 -2.53 4.24
N ASP A 192 -22.31 -3.62 4.88
CA ASP A 192 -22.54 -3.66 6.32
C ASP A 192 -21.23 -3.87 7.12
N GLY A 193 -21.30 -3.76 8.45
CA GLY A 193 -20.13 -3.82 9.33
C GLY A 193 -19.40 -5.17 9.36
N ASN A 194 -19.95 -6.23 8.78
CA ASN A 194 -19.25 -7.51 8.62
C ASN A 194 -18.40 -7.56 7.35
N HIS A 195 -18.76 -6.81 6.32
CA HIS A 195 -18.14 -6.87 5.00
C HIS A 195 -17.32 -5.64 4.64
N TRP A 196 -17.68 -4.45 5.18
CA TRP A 196 -17.18 -3.16 4.77
C TRP A 196 -16.66 -2.33 5.94
N GLY A 197 -15.52 -1.68 5.77
CA GLY A 197 -14.94 -0.81 6.78
C GLY A 197 -13.54 -0.34 6.41
N VAL A 198 -12.80 0.13 7.40
CA VAL A 198 -11.42 0.58 7.21
C VAL A 198 -10.51 -0.61 6.98
N VAL A 199 -9.71 -0.52 5.93
CA VAL A 199 -8.72 -1.52 5.51
C VAL A 199 -7.32 -0.90 5.48
N HIS A 200 -6.29 -1.75 5.51
CA HIS A 200 -4.91 -1.35 5.29
C HIS A 200 -4.64 -1.05 3.81
N GLY A 201 -5.22 -1.86 2.93
CA GLY A 201 -5.07 -1.75 1.48
C GLY A 201 -3.79 -2.36 0.91
N ASP A 202 -2.80 -2.66 1.77
CA ASP A 202 -1.51 -3.25 1.38
C ASP A 202 -0.90 -4.07 2.54
N PHE A 203 -1.70 -4.96 3.18
CA PHE A 203 -1.30 -5.75 4.35
C PHE A 203 -0.52 -7.01 3.97
N GLU A 204 0.51 -6.83 3.14
CA GLU A 204 1.41 -7.89 2.70
C GLU A 204 2.59 -8.11 3.66
N LEU A 205 3.35 -9.19 3.45
CA LEU A 205 4.51 -9.51 4.29
C LEU A 205 5.57 -8.42 4.30
N ASP A 206 5.81 -7.76 3.14
CA ASP A 206 6.77 -6.67 3.00
C ASP A 206 6.39 -5.39 3.79
N ASN A 207 5.15 -5.31 4.29
CA ASN A 207 4.65 -4.24 5.14
C ASN A 207 4.43 -4.68 6.60
N LEU A 208 5.05 -5.80 7.00
CA LEU A 208 5.04 -6.35 8.34
C LEU A 208 6.46 -6.61 8.84
N ALA A 209 6.79 -6.12 10.04
CA ALA A 209 7.97 -6.57 10.77
C ALA A 209 7.55 -7.52 11.89
N TRP A 210 8.34 -8.56 12.12
CA TRP A 210 8.02 -9.64 13.05
C TRP A 210 8.89 -9.62 14.29
N GLU A 211 8.30 -9.30 15.42
CA GLU A 211 8.90 -9.45 16.74
C GLU A 211 8.52 -10.82 17.30
N GLY A 212 9.35 -11.83 17.08
CA GLY A 212 8.97 -13.23 17.30
C GLY A 212 7.82 -13.65 16.38
N ASP A 213 6.66 -14.02 16.95
CA ASP A 213 5.44 -14.39 16.21
C ASP A 213 4.42 -13.24 16.12
N ARG A 214 4.78 -12.02 16.51
CA ARG A 214 3.90 -10.86 16.50
C ARG A 214 4.24 -9.95 15.32
N PRO A 215 3.38 -9.87 14.29
CA PRO A 215 3.59 -8.90 13.22
C PRO A 215 3.19 -7.49 13.66
N VAL A 216 4.00 -6.50 13.29
CA VAL A 216 3.76 -5.07 13.46
C VAL A 216 3.61 -4.44 12.09
N ALA A 217 2.44 -3.87 11.80
CA ALA A 217 2.14 -3.30 10.48
C ALA A 217 2.68 -1.87 10.32
N PHE A 218 3.14 -1.57 9.11
CA PHE A 218 3.56 -0.25 8.65
C PHE A 218 3.07 -0.01 7.22
N ASP A 219 3.32 1.17 6.67
CA ASP A 219 2.95 1.57 5.31
C ASP A 219 1.43 1.64 5.05
N PHE A 220 0.78 2.62 5.71
CA PHE A 220 -0.66 2.91 5.56
C PHE A 220 -0.99 3.82 4.37
N ASP A 221 -0.12 3.90 3.36
CA ASP A 221 -0.33 4.79 2.21
C ASP A 221 -1.58 4.41 1.38
N GLU A 222 -1.95 3.14 1.38
CA GLU A 222 -3.13 2.61 0.67
C GLU A 222 -4.36 2.44 1.58
N ALA A 223 -4.29 2.93 2.84
CA ALA A 223 -5.41 2.81 3.78
C ALA A 223 -6.66 3.51 3.25
N ALA A 224 -7.77 2.82 3.28
CA ALA A 224 -9.02 3.24 2.67
C ALA A 224 -10.23 2.66 3.42
N VAL A 225 -11.43 2.99 2.95
CA VAL A 225 -12.66 2.26 3.30
C VAL A 225 -12.98 1.30 2.16
N SER A 226 -13.13 0.01 2.45
CA SER A 226 -13.29 -1.03 1.44
C SER A 226 -13.94 -2.30 2.01
N TRP A 227 -14.12 -3.31 1.15
CA TRP A 227 -14.50 -4.65 1.58
C TRP A 227 -13.33 -5.35 2.28
N PHE A 228 -13.58 -5.97 3.42
CA PHE A 228 -12.54 -6.74 4.13
C PHE A 228 -12.00 -7.90 3.28
N ALA A 229 -12.85 -8.53 2.45
CA ALA A 229 -12.42 -9.55 1.51
C ALA A 229 -11.46 -8.99 0.43
N ALA A 230 -11.58 -7.72 0.03
CA ALA A 230 -10.62 -7.07 -0.86
C ALA A 230 -9.25 -6.94 -0.20
N ASP A 231 -9.19 -6.52 1.06
CA ASP A 231 -7.92 -6.41 1.80
C ASP A 231 -7.26 -7.78 2.02
N ILE A 232 -8.07 -8.81 2.31
CA ILE A 232 -7.60 -10.20 2.39
C ILE A 232 -7.01 -10.64 1.05
N ALA A 233 -7.72 -10.42 -0.07
CA ALA A 233 -7.24 -10.81 -1.40
C ALA A 233 -5.90 -10.16 -1.73
N TYR A 234 -5.72 -8.90 -1.36
CA TYR A 234 -4.46 -8.18 -1.57
C TYR A 234 -3.35 -8.67 -0.64
N ALA A 235 -3.65 -8.90 0.63
CA ALA A 235 -2.69 -9.40 1.61
C ALA A 235 -2.06 -10.73 1.15
N VAL A 236 -2.87 -11.68 0.67
CA VAL A 236 -2.42 -13.03 0.31
C VAL A 236 -2.04 -13.17 -1.18
N ARG A 237 -1.90 -12.08 -1.92
CA ARG A 237 -1.67 -12.11 -3.38
C ARG A 237 -0.44 -12.92 -3.79
N ASP A 238 0.61 -12.96 -2.97
CA ASP A 238 1.83 -13.73 -3.25
C ASP A 238 1.65 -15.25 -3.05
N MET A 239 0.52 -15.65 -2.45
CA MET A 239 0.08 -17.04 -2.42
C MET A 239 -0.83 -17.41 -3.61
N ALA A 240 -1.22 -16.44 -4.45
CA ALA A 240 -2.12 -16.66 -5.56
C ALA A 240 -1.36 -17.01 -6.85
N ASP A 241 -2.03 -17.75 -7.73
CA ASP A 241 -1.60 -17.98 -9.10
C ASP A 241 -2.02 -16.83 -10.03
N SER A 242 -1.71 -16.95 -11.32
CA SER A 242 -2.05 -15.95 -12.34
C SER A 242 -3.56 -15.73 -12.56
N THR A 243 -4.40 -16.54 -11.94
CA THR A 243 -5.88 -16.44 -11.99
C THR A 243 -6.48 -15.87 -10.71
N GLY A 244 -5.64 -15.54 -9.73
CA GLY A 244 -6.06 -15.03 -8.42
C GLY A 244 -6.52 -16.09 -7.42
N HIS A 245 -6.39 -17.39 -7.76
CA HIS A 245 -6.65 -18.48 -6.84
C HIS A 245 -5.40 -18.87 -6.07
N THR A 246 -5.58 -19.45 -4.88
CA THR A 246 -4.47 -19.95 -4.08
C THR A 246 -3.69 -21.02 -4.86
N ALA A 247 -2.41 -20.78 -5.10
CA ALA A 247 -1.52 -21.73 -5.74
C ALA A 247 -1.33 -22.99 -4.86
N GLY A 248 -1.22 -24.15 -5.50
CA GLY A 248 -1.19 -25.44 -4.81
C GLY A 248 -0.15 -25.54 -3.69
N GLY A 249 1.05 -24.97 -3.90
CA GLY A 249 2.13 -24.95 -2.91
C GLY A 249 1.87 -24.07 -1.67
N HIS A 250 0.83 -23.22 -1.69
CA HIS A 250 0.51 -22.31 -0.59
C HIS A 250 -0.78 -22.66 0.16
N ARG A 251 -1.48 -23.75 -0.19
CA ARG A 251 -2.78 -24.11 0.39
C ARG A 251 -2.77 -24.19 1.91
N ALA A 252 -1.76 -24.83 2.51
CA ALA A 252 -1.67 -24.98 3.97
C ALA A 252 -1.49 -23.60 4.66
N ARG A 253 -0.58 -22.76 4.15
CA ARG A 253 -0.34 -21.39 4.66
C ARG A 253 -1.57 -20.50 4.50
N PHE A 254 -2.23 -20.55 3.35
CA PHE A 254 -3.47 -19.84 3.10
C PHE A 254 -4.58 -20.30 4.07
N GLY A 255 -4.77 -21.61 4.23
CA GLY A 255 -5.73 -22.17 5.20
C GLY A 255 -5.45 -21.71 6.63
N ALA A 256 -4.17 -21.68 7.04
CA ALA A 256 -3.75 -21.17 8.33
C ALA A 256 -4.06 -19.67 8.51
N PHE A 257 -3.79 -18.84 7.49
CA PHE A 257 -4.13 -17.41 7.47
C PHE A 257 -5.64 -17.20 7.65
N ILE A 258 -6.46 -17.89 6.85
CA ILE A 258 -7.92 -17.79 6.93
C ILE A 258 -8.43 -18.26 8.29
N ALA A 259 -7.90 -19.35 8.84
CA ALA A 259 -8.24 -19.81 10.19
C ALA A 259 -7.89 -18.78 11.27
N GLY A 260 -6.74 -18.09 11.11
CA GLY A 260 -6.34 -16.98 11.96
C GLY A 260 -7.32 -15.82 11.88
N TYR A 261 -7.66 -15.37 10.67
CA TYR A 261 -8.63 -14.30 10.46
C TYR A 261 -10.00 -14.63 11.07
N ARG A 262 -10.53 -15.82 10.77
CA ARG A 262 -11.84 -16.32 11.26
C ARG A 262 -11.90 -16.47 12.78
N SER A 263 -10.76 -16.60 13.46
CA SER A 263 -10.74 -16.66 14.91
C SER A 263 -11.14 -15.36 15.60
N LEU A 264 -11.13 -14.23 14.89
CA LEU A 264 -11.39 -12.90 15.44
C LEU A 264 -12.49 -12.12 14.71
N ARG A 265 -12.77 -12.43 13.44
CA ARG A 265 -13.83 -11.82 12.64
C ARG A 265 -14.54 -12.84 11.75
N PRO A 266 -15.85 -12.66 11.52
CA PRO A 266 -16.55 -13.49 10.56
C PRO A 266 -15.96 -13.30 9.16
N LEU A 267 -15.88 -14.38 8.40
CA LEU A 267 -15.55 -14.46 6.99
C LEU A 267 -16.19 -15.72 6.46
N ASP A 268 -17.21 -15.61 5.65
CA ASP A 268 -17.93 -16.76 5.13
C ASP A 268 -17.24 -17.38 3.89
N ASP A 269 -17.75 -18.51 3.43
CA ASP A 269 -17.18 -19.18 2.26
C ASP A 269 -17.53 -18.46 0.95
N GLN A 270 -18.59 -17.66 0.94
CA GLN A 270 -18.95 -16.84 -0.22
C GLN A 270 -17.90 -15.72 -0.39
N ASP A 271 -17.48 -15.07 0.71
CA ASP A 271 -16.41 -14.07 0.68
C ASP A 271 -15.08 -14.68 0.22
N LEU A 272 -14.75 -15.89 0.68
CA LEU A 272 -13.56 -16.60 0.18
C LEU A 272 -13.65 -16.90 -1.31
N GLY A 273 -14.81 -17.29 -1.82
CA GLY A 273 -15.04 -17.50 -3.24
C GLY A 273 -14.88 -16.24 -4.10
N ARG A 274 -14.99 -15.05 -3.49
CA ARG A 274 -14.87 -13.73 -4.14
C ARG A 274 -13.42 -13.23 -4.25
N LEU A 275 -12.47 -13.80 -3.52
CA LEU A 275 -11.08 -13.31 -3.51
C LEU A 275 -10.46 -13.18 -4.91
N PRO A 276 -10.65 -14.11 -5.88
CA PRO A 276 -10.14 -13.94 -7.24
C PRO A 276 -10.75 -12.74 -7.99
N LEU A 277 -12.00 -12.39 -7.72
CA LEU A 277 -12.65 -11.22 -8.33
C LEU A 277 -12.08 -9.91 -7.74
N PHE A 278 -11.84 -9.87 -6.43
CA PHE A 278 -11.12 -8.76 -5.80
C PHE A 278 -9.67 -8.64 -6.28
N ALA A 279 -8.97 -9.76 -6.54
CA ALA A 279 -7.65 -9.73 -7.17
C ALA A 279 -7.71 -9.07 -8.56
N GLY A 280 -8.74 -9.35 -9.35
CA GLY A 280 -9.02 -8.67 -10.62
C GLY A 280 -9.25 -7.16 -10.47
N LEU A 281 -10.04 -6.72 -9.47
CA LEU A 281 -10.24 -5.29 -9.16
C LEU A 281 -8.95 -4.59 -8.74
N HIS A 282 -8.14 -5.22 -7.89
CA HIS A 282 -6.82 -4.70 -7.52
C HIS A 282 -5.89 -4.58 -8.73
N ALA A 283 -5.92 -5.57 -9.63
CA ALA A 283 -5.16 -5.53 -10.87
C ALA A 283 -5.62 -4.38 -11.78
N ALA A 284 -6.94 -4.15 -11.92
CA ALA A 284 -7.48 -3.04 -12.70
C ALA A 284 -7.09 -1.67 -12.11
N ALA A 285 -7.22 -1.49 -10.80
CA ALA A 285 -6.78 -0.29 -10.10
C ALA A 285 -5.26 -0.06 -10.26
N SER A 286 -4.47 -1.14 -10.14
CA SER A 286 -3.02 -1.09 -10.35
C SER A 286 -2.65 -0.72 -11.79
N LEU A 287 -3.38 -1.18 -12.81
CA LEU A 287 -3.20 -0.78 -14.21
C LEU A 287 -3.36 0.74 -14.39
N VAL A 288 -4.43 1.31 -13.83
CA VAL A 288 -4.64 2.77 -13.88
C VAL A 288 -3.46 3.50 -13.22
N ARG A 289 -3.04 3.05 -12.03
CA ARG A 289 -1.93 3.67 -11.29
C ARG A 289 -0.59 3.54 -12.01
N ILE A 290 -0.28 2.37 -12.56
CA ILE A 290 0.96 2.13 -13.32
C ILE A 290 0.97 3.01 -14.58
N THR A 291 -0.12 3.04 -15.35
CA THR A 291 -0.19 3.84 -16.58
C THR A 291 0.00 5.32 -16.30
N ARG A 292 -0.62 5.85 -15.24
CA ARG A 292 -0.41 7.24 -14.82
C ARG A 292 1.03 7.49 -14.34
N ALA A 293 1.63 6.53 -13.64
CA ALA A 293 2.99 6.64 -13.14
C ALA A 293 4.04 6.59 -14.26
N LEU A 294 3.81 5.79 -15.28
CA LEU A 294 4.71 5.65 -16.41
C LEU A 294 4.87 6.98 -17.18
N GLY A 295 3.78 7.73 -17.40
CA GLY A 295 3.80 8.95 -18.20
C GLY A 295 4.49 8.75 -19.56
N ASP A 296 4.81 9.84 -20.24
CA ASP A 296 5.58 9.78 -21.47
C ASP A 296 7.07 9.59 -21.15
N PRO A 297 7.78 8.69 -21.87
CA PRO A 297 9.22 8.54 -21.72
C PRO A 297 9.93 9.82 -22.16
N GLY A 298 10.83 10.33 -21.31
CA GLY A 298 11.73 11.43 -21.68
C GLY A 298 12.69 11.01 -22.80
N ARG A 299 13.29 12.01 -23.50
CA ARG A 299 14.26 11.73 -24.58
C ARG A 299 15.51 11.00 -24.11
N GLU A 300 15.93 11.22 -22.85
CA GLU A 300 17.08 10.55 -22.22
C GLU A 300 16.67 10.17 -20.80
N GLU A 301 16.37 8.90 -20.57
CA GLU A 301 16.10 8.38 -19.24
C GLU A 301 17.36 7.71 -18.66
N PRO A 302 17.69 7.93 -17.35
CA PRO A 302 18.72 7.17 -16.68
C PRO A 302 18.43 5.66 -16.74
N ARG A 303 19.48 4.84 -16.86
CA ARG A 303 19.34 3.38 -16.99
C ARG A 303 18.41 2.75 -15.95
N TRP A 304 18.56 3.12 -14.67
CA TRP A 304 17.72 2.60 -13.59
C TRP A 304 16.22 2.92 -13.79
N LEU A 305 15.90 4.11 -14.37
CA LEU A 305 14.52 4.52 -14.63
C LEU A 305 13.93 3.72 -15.80
N ALA A 306 14.70 3.51 -16.85
CA ALA A 306 14.31 2.65 -17.98
C ALA A 306 14.08 1.19 -17.52
N GLU A 307 14.94 0.64 -16.64
CA GLU A 307 14.77 -0.68 -16.04
C GLU A 307 13.48 -0.76 -15.20
N LEU A 308 13.20 0.26 -14.36
CA LEU A 308 11.97 0.34 -13.57
C LEU A 308 10.74 0.42 -14.48
N ARG A 309 10.78 1.24 -15.54
CA ARG A 309 9.71 1.33 -16.54
C ARG A 309 9.44 -0.03 -17.19
N GLY A 310 10.49 -0.76 -17.56
CA GLY A 310 10.38 -2.11 -18.10
C GLY A 310 9.64 -3.06 -17.16
N LYS A 311 10.05 -3.12 -15.89
CA LYS A 311 9.39 -3.94 -14.85
C LYS A 311 7.92 -3.58 -14.66
N LEU A 312 7.60 -2.28 -14.64
CA LEU A 312 6.22 -1.81 -14.51
C LEU A 312 5.36 -2.17 -15.72
N THR A 313 5.94 -2.12 -16.93
CA THR A 313 5.25 -2.53 -18.16
C THR A 313 4.95 -4.03 -18.16
N GLU A 314 5.88 -4.88 -17.69
CA GLU A 314 5.64 -6.31 -17.52
C GLU A 314 4.55 -6.59 -16.48
N LYS A 315 4.60 -5.90 -15.33
CA LYS A 315 3.56 -5.99 -14.30
C LYS A 315 2.19 -5.59 -14.85
N ALA A 316 2.13 -4.52 -15.66
CA ALA A 316 0.89 -4.09 -16.30
C ALA A 316 0.31 -5.17 -17.23
N ARG A 317 1.14 -5.87 -18.00
CA ARG A 317 0.70 -6.98 -18.85
C ARG A 317 0.11 -8.14 -18.04
N ALA A 318 0.76 -8.53 -16.93
CA ALA A 318 0.25 -9.56 -16.04
C ALA A 318 -1.09 -9.16 -15.41
N HIS A 319 -1.19 -7.92 -14.95
CA HIS A 319 -2.44 -7.38 -14.39
C HIS A 319 -3.57 -7.36 -15.41
N ARG A 320 -3.29 -6.98 -16.68
CA ARG A 320 -4.28 -7.03 -17.75
C ARG A 320 -4.89 -8.43 -17.91
N GLN A 321 -4.07 -9.48 -17.92
CA GLN A 321 -4.54 -10.86 -18.03
C GLN A 321 -5.43 -11.25 -16.85
N LEU A 322 -5.03 -10.88 -15.64
CA LEU A 322 -5.80 -11.15 -14.42
C LEU A 322 -7.17 -10.46 -14.45
N VAL A 323 -7.24 -9.20 -14.90
CA VAL A 323 -8.51 -8.47 -15.04
C VAL A 323 -9.45 -9.17 -16.00
N ILE A 324 -8.97 -9.54 -17.20
CA ILE A 324 -9.78 -10.21 -18.22
C ILE A 324 -10.29 -11.55 -17.69
N HIS A 325 -9.42 -12.33 -17.03
CA HIS A 325 -9.81 -13.61 -16.43
C HIS A 325 -10.90 -13.43 -15.35
N ALA A 326 -10.69 -12.48 -14.43
CA ALA A 326 -11.65 -12.21 -13.37
C ALA A 326 -12.98 -11.67 -13.90
N GLY A 327 -12.94 -10.77 -14.90
CA GLY A 327 -14.15 -10.23 -15.54
C GLY A 327 -15.02 -11.30 -16.19
N ALA A 328 -14.42 -12.29 -16.87
CA ALA A 328 -15.13 -13.42 -17.46
C ALA A 328 -15.84 -14.32 -16.42
N ARG A 329 -15.51 -14.21 -15.13
CA ARG A 329 -16.12 -14.98 -14.03
C ARG A 329 -17.13 -14.17 -13.24
N ALA A 330 -17.12 -12.86 -13.37
CA ALA A 330 -18.04 -11.95 -12.67
C ALA A 330 -19.36 -11.77 -13.44
N GLY A 331 -19.36 -11.99 -14.76
CA GLY A 331 -20.54 -12.03 -15.65
C GLY A 331 -21.13 -13.41 -15.69
#